data_0814153df8ed8fcaa09f9ae4312a616d
#
_entry.id   0814153df8ed8fcaa09f9ae4312a616d
#
_cell.length_a   1.000
_cell.length_b   1.000
_cell.length_c   1.000
_cell.angle_alpha   90.00
_cell.angle_beta   90.00
_cell.angle_gamma   90.00
#
_symmetry.space_group_name_H-M   'P 1'
#
loop_
_entity.id
_entity.type
_entity.pdbx_description
1 polymer ?
#
loop_
_entity_poly.entity_id
_entity_poly.type
_entity_poly.pdbx_seq_one_letter_code
_entity_poly.pdbx_strand_id
1 'polypeptide(L)'
;MTTEWLLTVADALSRLPAPPEEQFVYLLEHGTAKIGLYAPRGVDPQGPHQRDEIYLVWRGQGSFERAGERHPFGPGDLIFVPAGMAHRFVDFDDDFAAWVIFYGPKGGEQPLEDSPG
;
A
#
# COMPACT_ATOMS: atom_id res chain seq x y z
N MET A 1 -18.47 18.83 6.11
CA MET A 1 -19.12 17.53 6.15
C MET A 1 -18.20 16.45 5.62
N THR A 2 -18.08 15.38 6.34
CA THR A 2 -17.19 14.30 5.93
C THR A 2 -17.92 13.36 4.99
N THR A 3 -17.28 13.03 3.89
CA THR A 3 -17.80 12.04 2.96
C THR A 3 -17.09 10.73 3.26
N GLU A 4 -17.81 9.80 3.89
CA GLU A 4 -17.20 8.58 4.43
C GLU A 4 -16.73 7.60 3.35
N TRP A 5 -17.21 7.73 2.15
CA TRP A 5 -16.91 6.83 1.04
C TRP A 5 -15.94 7.43 0.02
N LEU A 6 -15.63 8.71 0.14
CA LEU A 6 -14.69 9.39 -0.75
C LEU A 6 -13.41 9.70 0.01
N LEU A 7 -12.33 9.00 -0.33
CA LEU A 7 -11.05 9.17 0.30
C LEU A 7 -10.18 10.05 -0.59
N THR A 8 -9.68 11.15 -0.02
CA THR A 8 -8.85 12.07 -0.80
C THR A 8 -7.41 12.04 -0.29
N VAL A 9 -6.48 12.23 -1.21
CA VAL A 9 -5.07 12.34 -0.84
C VAL A 9 -4.84 13.53 0.09
N ALA A 10 -5.51 14.65 -0.18
CA ALA A 10 -5.35 15.84 0.66
C ALA A 10 -5.73 15.57 2.11
N ASP A 11 -6.86 14.90 2.34
CA ASP A 11 -7.27 14.54 3.70
C ASP A 11 -6.28 13.59 4.34
N ALA A 12 -5.84 12.57 3.60
CA ALA A 12 -4.88 11.60 4.11
C ALA A 12 -3.57 12.28 4.50
N LEU A 13 -3.03 13.13 3.63
CA LEU A 13 -1.77 13.83 3.93
C LEU A 13 -1.90 14.74 5.13
N SER A 14 -3.06 15.37 5.33
CA SER A 14 -3.28 16.24 6.48
C SER A 14 -3.25 15.51 7.81
N ARG A 15 -3.42 14.19 7.80
CA ARG A 15 -3.41 13.35 8.99
C ARG A 15 -2.04 12.74 9.29
N LEU A 16 -1.07 12.95 8.43
CA LEU A 16 0.29 12.45 8.63
C LEU A 16 1.16 13.53 9.27
N PRO A 17 2.10 13.17 10.14
CA PRO A 17 2.36 11.80 10.63
C PRO A 17 1.28 11.31 11.59
N ALA A 18 1.03 10.01 11.60
CA ALA A 18 0.00 9.39 12.44
C ALA A 18 0.57 8.17 13.16
N PRO A 19 0.35 8.06 14.48
CA PRO A 19 0.81 6.87 15.19
C PRO A 19 0.01 5.63 14.73
N PRO A 20 0.57 4.41 14.85
CA PRO A 20 1.94 4.14 15.32
C PRO A 20 3.02 4.22 14.24
N GLU A 21 2.67 4.16 12.95
CA GLU A 21 3.63 4.07 11.86
C GLU A 21 4.09 5.41 11.30
N GLU A 22 3.66 6.52 11.86
CA GLU A 22 4.01 7.88 11.50
C GLU A 22 3.67 8.26 10.05
N GLN A 23 4.13 7.52 9.06
CA GLN A 23 3.96 7.86 7.65
C GLN A 23 2.85 7.05 6.98
N PHE A 24 1.99 6.42 7.77
CA PHE A 24 0.86 5.64 7.29
C PHE A 24 -0.41 6.02 8.04
N VAL A 25 -1.51 6.24 7.33
CA VAL A 25 -2.79 6.49 7.97
C VAL A 25 -3.88 5.68 7.30
N TYR A 26 -4.71 5.01 8.11
CA TYR A 26 -5.91 4.32 7.62
C TYR A 26 -7.06 5.31 7.54
N LEU A 27 -7.82 5.26 6.46
CA LEU A 27 -8.97 6.13 6.24
C LEU A 27 -10.28 5.38 6.18
N LEU A 28 -10.26 4.10 5.84
CA LEU A 28 -11.47 3.30 5.71
C LEU A 28 -11.22 1.87 6.13
N GLU A 29 -12.15 1.33 6.90
CA GLU A 29 -12.20 -0.09 7.22
C GLU A 29 -13.60 -0.59 6.94
N HIS A 30 -13.70 -1.68 6.17
CA HIS A 30 -14.99 -2.28 5.85
C HIS A 30 -14.78 -3.77 5.65
N GLY A 31 -15.28 -4.58 6.58
CA GLY A 31 -14.99 -6.01 6.57
C GLY A 31 -13.47 -6.23 6.65
N THR A 32 -12.93 -7.00 5.73
CA THR A 32 -11.49 -7.22 5.68
C THR A 32 -10.73 -6.09 4.98
N ALA A 33 -11.43 -5.22 4.26
CA ALA A 33 -10.78 -4.16 3.52
C ALA A 33 -10.31 -3.05 4.46
N LYS A 34 -9.03 -2.69 4.34
CA LYS A 34 -8.43 -1.56 5.05
C LYS A 34 -7.72 -0.71 4.01
N ILE A 35 -8.09 0.55 3.93
CA ILE A 35 -7.55 1.45 2.93
C ILE A 35 -6.90 2.64 3.62
N GLY A 36 -5.68 2.94 3.22
CA GLY A 36 -4.94 4.07 3.76
C GLY A 36 -3.99 4.66 2.76
N LEU A 37 -3.20 5.62 3.23
CA LEU A 37 -2.16 6.25 2.44
C LEU A 37 -0.82 6.05 3.13
N TYR A 38 0.19 5.67 2.36
CA TYR A 38 1.55 5.46 2.82
C TYR A 38 2.47 6.44 2.10
N ALA A 39 3.18 7.24 2.89
CA ALA A 39 4.11 8.25 2.37
C ALA A 39 5.44 8.17 3.13
N PRO A 40 6.21 7.10 2.90
CA PRO A 40 7.47 6.91 3.63
C PRO A 40 8.48 8.00 3.31
N ARG A 41 9.38 8.25 4.24
CA ARG A 41 10.42 9.27 4.11
C ARG A 41 11.79 8.61 4.20
N GLY A 42 12.55 8.72 3.11
CA GLY A 42 13.93 8.23 3.05
C GLY A 42 14.05 6.71 2.95
N VAL A 43 13.45 5.99 3.87
CA VAL A 43 13.51 4.54 3.92
C VAL A 43 12.12 3.97 4.19
N ASP A 44 11.86 2.79 3.63
CA ASP A 44 10.63 2.04 3.89
C ASP A 44 10.94 0.93 4.88
N PRO A 45 10.52 1.08 6.15
CA PRO A 45 10.88 0.11 7.19
C PRO A 45 9.93 -1.07 7.29
N GLN A 46 8.93 -1.19 6.41
CA GLN A 46 7.90 -2.21 6.56
C GLN A 46 8.43 -3.62 6.32
N GLY A 47 7.82 -4.58 7.00
CA GLY A 47 8.05 -6.00 6.78
C GLY A 47 6.88 -6.64 6.05
N PRO A 48 6.91 -7.98 5.88
CA PRO A 48 5.79 -8.69 5.25
C PRO A 48 4.50 -8.53 6.03
N HIS A 49 3.37 -8.57 5.32
CA HIS A 49 2.05 -8.44 5.92
C HIS A 49 1.28 -9.75 5.86
N GLN A 50 0.28 -9.87 6.73
CA GLN A 50 -0.50 -11.10 6.85
C GLN A 50 -1.64 -11.23 5.85
N ARG A 51 -1.98 -10.13 5.17
CA ARG A 51 -3.05 -10.11 4.17
C ARG A 51 -2.50 -9.71 2.82
N ASP A 52 -3.27 -9.98 1.79
CA ASP A 52 -2.94 -9.48 0.45
C ASP A 52 -3.03 -7.96 0.43
N GLU A 53 -2.22 -7.36 -0.41
CA GLU A 53 -2.05 -5.93 -0.42
C GLU A 53 -1.94 -5.41 -1.86
N ILE A 54 -2.57 -4.26 -2.11
CA ILE A 54 -2.46 -3.55 -3.38
C ILE A 54 -2.01 -2.14 -3.09
N TYR A 55 -0.98 -1.69 -3.81
CA TYR A 55 -0.57 -0.28 -3.81
C TYR A 55 -1.02 0.37 -5.11
N LEU A 56 -1.50 1.58 -5.00
CA LEU A 56 -1.72 2.45 -6.17
C LEU A 56 -0.86 3.69 -5.97
N VAL A 57 0.19 3.81 -6.76
CA VAL A 57 1.12 4.93 -6.63
C VAL A 57 0.42 6.21 -7.06
N TRP A 58 0.38 7.19 -6.14
CA TRP A 58 -0.22 8.49 -6.43
C TRP A 58 0.80 9.48 -6.97
N ARG A 59 1.99 9.53 -6.36
CA ARG A 59 3.02 10.50 -6.71
C ARG A 59 4.39 9.93 -6.41
N GLY A 60 5.39 10.34 -7.19
CA GLY A 60 6.77 9.96 -6.97
C GLY A 60 7.17 8.72 -7.77
N GLN A 61 8.47 8.59 -7.96
CA GLN A 61 9.08 7.45 -8.65
C GLN A 61 10.09 6.79 -7.75
N GLY A 62 10.44 5.55 -8.07
CA GLY A 62 11.44 4.81 -7.33
C GLY A 62 11.52 3.40 -7.86
N SER A 63 11.99 2.49 -7.01
CA SER A 63 12.03 1.06 -7.32
C SER A 63 11.30 0.29 -6.23
N PHE A 64 10.69 -0.82 -6.61
CA PHE A 64 10.01 -1.71 -5.70
C PHE A 64 10.71 -3.06 -5.67
N GLU A 65 11.07 -3.53 -4.48
CA GLU A 65 11.65 -4.86 -4.29
C GLU A 65 10.57 -5.81 -3.84
N ARG A 66 10.44 -6.94 -4.53
CA ARG A 66 9.42 -7.93 -4.27
C ARG A 66 10.04 -9.30 -4.52
N ALA A 67 10.11 -10.12 -3.48
CA ALA A 67 10.67 -11.47 -3.55
C ALA A 67 12.08 -11.48 -4.17
N GLY A 68 12.90 -10.48 -3.86
CA GLY A 68 14.27 -10.40 -4.35
C GLY A 68 14.42 -9.76 -5.73
N GLU A 69 13.33 -9.44 -6.40
CA GLU A 69 13.38 -8.74 -7.69
C GLU A 69 13.13 -7.25 -7.47
N ARG A 70 13.80 -6.43 -8.27
CA ARG A 70 13.65 -4.97 -8.21
C ARG A 70 13.11 -4.46 -9.52
N HIS A 71 12.11 -3.58 -9.46
CA HIS A 71 11.47 -3.03 -10.63
C HIS A 71 11.14 -1.55 -10.42
N PRO A 72 11.37 -0.69 -11.42
CA PRO A 72 11.00 0.71 -11.28
C PRO A 72 9.48 0.89 -11.30
N PHE A 73 9.01 1.93 -10.62
CA PHE A 73 7.60 2.30 -10.61
C PHE A 73 7.45 3.81 -10.75
N GLY A 74 6.24 4.24 -11.10
CA GLY A 74 5.87 5.64 -11.19
C GLY A 74 4.40 5.87 -10.90
N PRO A 75 3.96 7.13 -10.94
CA PRO A 75 2.56 7.47 -10.64
C PRO A 75 1.58 6.70 -11.52
N GLY A 76 0.51 6.21 -10.90
CA GLY A 76 -0.54 5.45 -11.57
C GLY A 76 -0.29 3.96 -11.62
N ASP A 77 0.89 3.49 -11.23
CA ASP A 77 1.18 2.06 -11.24
C ASP A 77 0.48 1.35 -10.08
N LEU A 78 -0.05 0.16 -10.37
CA LEU A 78 -0.62 -0.74 -9.38
C LEU A 78 0.37 -1.85 -9.08
N ILE A 79 0.59 -2.12 -7.79
CA ILE A 79 1.51 -3.16 -7.35
C ILE A 79 0.75 -4.12 -6.44
N PHE A 80 0.78 -5.41 -6.78
CA PHE A 80 0.16 -6.43 -5.96
C PHE A 80 1.21 -7.19 -5.16
N VAL A 81 0.95 -7.37 -3.86
CA VAL A 81 1.82 -8.13 -2.96
C VAL A 81 0.98 -9.13 -2.20
N PRO A 82 1.18 -10.44 -2.45
CA PRO A 82 0.47 -11.45 -1.67
C PRO A 82 0.95 -11.48 -0.23
N ALA A 83 0.08 -11.98 0.65
CA ALA A 83 0.40 -12.12 2.06
C ALA A 83 1.71 -12.87 2.27
N GLY A 84 2.51 -12.40 3.20
CA GLY A 84 3.77 -13.05 3.59
C GLY A 84 4.96 -12.76 2.69
N MET A 85 4.77 -12.06 1.58
CA MET A 85 5.86 -11.80 0.65
C MET A 85 6.70 -10.62 1.11
N ALA A 86 8.02 -10.78 1.13
CA ALA A 86 8.95 -9.70 1.45
C ALA A 86 8.89 -8.64 0.34
N HIS A 87 8.77 -7.39 0.75
CA HIS A 87 8.65 -6.28 -0.19
C HIS A 87 9.02 -4.97 0.47
N ARG A 88 9.46 -4.02 -0.34
CA ARG A 88 9.66 -2.63 0.12
C ARG A 88 9.91 -1.70 -1.05
N PHE A 89 9.61 -0.42 -0.83
CA PHE A 89 9.97 0.65 -1.74
C PHE A 89 11.42 1.07 -1.45
N VAL A 90 12.19 1.30 -2.51
CA VAL A 90 13.59 1.74 -2.39
C VAL A 90 13.86 2.86 -3.39
N ASP A 91 14.82 3.73 -3.05
CA ASP A 91 15.27 4.81 -3.93
C ASP A 91 14.11 5.65 -4.47
N PHE A 92 13.15 5.95 -3.61
CA PHE A 92 11.96 6.69 -4.00
C PHE A 92 12.12 8.18 -3.71
N ASP A 93 11.34 8.99 -4.45
CA ASP A 93 11.32 10.43 -4.30
C ASP A 93 10.79 10.85 -2.92
N ASP A 94 11.21 12.04 -2.46
CA ASP A 94 10.77 12.56 -1.16
C ASP A 94 9.27 12.79 -1.08
N ASP A 95 8.62 13.01 -2.22
CA ASP A 95 7.18 13.23 -2.28
C ASP A 95 6.38 11.98 -2.64
N PHE A 96 7.04 10.81 -2.64
CA PHE A 96 6.36 9.56 -2.94
C PHE A 96 5.22 9.30 -1.96
N ALA A 97 4.07 8.90 -2.51
CA ALA A 97 2.93 8.45 -1.72
C ALA A 97 2.11 7.46 -2.54
N ALA A 98 1.56 6.47 -1.86
CA ALA A 98 0.75 5.44 -2.49
C ALA A 98 -0.47 5.12 -1.64
N TRP A 99 -1.61 4.92 -2.29
CA TRP A 99 -2.75 4.29 -1.65
C TRP A 99 -2.42 2.85 -1.34
N VAL A 100 -2.87 2.37 -0.20
CA VAL A 100 -2.66 0.99 0.24
C VAL A 100 -4.00 0.37 0.54
N ILE A 101 -4.24 -0.81 -0.02
CA ILE A 101 -5.47 -1.57 0.20
C ILE A 101 -5.07 -2.95 0.70
N PHE A 102 -5.41 -3.23 1.95
CA PHE A 102 -5.34 -4.59 2.49
C PHE A 102 -6.71 -5.23 2.39
N TYR A 103 -6.76 -6.50 2.05
CA TYR A 103 -8.04 -7.19 1.92
C TYR A 103 -7.87 -8.69 2.09
N GLY A 104 -9.00 -9.36 2.34
CA GLY A 104 -9.03 -10.81 2.44
C GLY A 104 -8.60 -11.35 3.79
N PRO A 105 -8.51 -12.67 3.92
CA PRO A 105 -8.18 -13.30 5.19
C PRO A 105 -6.69 -13.22 5.50
N LYS A 106 -6.34 -13.44 6.76
CA LYS A 106 -4.96 -13.63 7.15
C LYS A 106 -4.41 -14.87 6.43
N GLY A 107 -3.20 -14.75 5.93
CA GLY A 107 -2.59 -15.80 5.11
C GLY A 107 -2.84 -15.60 3.63
N GLY A 108 -3.72 -14.67 3.26
CA GLY A 108 -4.01 -14.34 1.87
C GLY A 108 -5.14 -15.14 1.27
N GLU A 109 -5.67 -14.64 0.16
CA GLU A 109 -6.67 -15.34 -0.60
C GLU A 109 -6.06 -16.54 -1.30
N GLN A 110 -6.86 -17.57 -1.50
CA GLN A 110 -6.40 -18.74 -2.25
C GLN A 110 -6.64 -18.55 -3.73
N PRO A 111 -5.70 -18.92 -4.58
CA PRO A 111 -5.95 -18.90 -6.01
C PRO A 111 -7.14 -19.80 -6.36
N LEU A 112 -7.90 -19.43 -7.38
CA LEU A 112 -8.98 -20.29 -7.87
C LEU A 112 -8.34 -21.48 -8.58
N GLU A 113 -8.62 -22.69 -8.12
CA GLU A 113 -8.01 -23.90 -8.66
C GLU A 113 -8.36 -24.14 -10.12
N ASP A 114 -9.61 -23.88 -10.48
CA ASP A 114 -10.11 -24.10 -11.82
C ASP A 114 -10.28 -22.79 -12.59
N SER A 115 -9.44 -21.83 -12.27
CA SER A 115 -9.54 -20.54 -12.92
C SER A 115 -9.33 -20.69 -14.42
N PRO A 116 -10.29 -20.29 -15.22
CA PRO A 116 -10.12 -20.39 -16.67
C PRO A 116 -9.20 -19.32 -17.24
N GLY A 117 -8.60 -18.56 -16.39
CA GLY A 117 -7.66 -17.54 -16.84
C GLY A 117 -8.18 -16.16 -16.64
#